data_869f4a28b63ebd69e039b9f462ef31f6
#
_entry.id   869f4a28b63ebd69e039b9f462ef31f6
#
_cell.length_a   1.000
_cell.length_b   1.000
_cell.length_c   1.000
_cell.angle_alpha   90.00
_cell.angle_beta   90.00
_cell.angle_gamma   90.00
#
_symmetry.space_group_name_H-M   'P 1'
#
loop_
_entity.id
_entity.type
_entity.pdbx_description
1 polymer ?
#
loop_
_entity_poly.entity_id
_entity_poly.type
_entity_poly.pdbx_seq_one_letter_code
_entity_poly.pdbx_strand_id
1 'polypeptide(L)'
;VYVNEVWPGEAVYPDFGKPDVRKWWAENQKFLVDLGVRGTWNDMNEPASFRGELPQDVVFTDEDQKTDHAAMHNVYGHLMSKATYEGLKEADGRRPFVITRACYAGTQKYSTVWTGDNQSLWAHLRMAVPQLCNLGMSGIAFAGTDVGGFGADCTPELMCRWVQVGAFSPLFRNHSSMGSTFQEPWQFDEETIRIYRKFVELRYQLLPYLYDLFRECELTGLPIMRPLVLHYENDPEVWNLNGEFLVGENLLAAPVLEQGETKKIVYLPEGVWYDYETKKPYQGRQYYMVDAPLDTCPMFVKEGGMIPTYELAQYVGEKPYDTLKMRVYPGNGTYLHYQDNGADFAYRDGAYNVYEFTHEGDKKEASVQMKKEGYTKYKNILFE
;
A
#
# COMPACT_ATOMS: atom_id res chain seq x y z
N VAL A 1 -29.06 12.50 23.52
CA VAL A 1 -27.88 11.70 23.12
C VAL A 1 -28.40 10.34 22.67
N TYR A 2 -27.99 9.89 21.47
CA TYR A 2 -28.29 8.55 21.00
C TYR A 2 -27.24 7.56 21.56
N VAL A 3 -27.70 6.43 22.04
CA VAL A 3 -26.87 5.36 22.63
C VAL A 3 -27.15 4.06 21.89
N ASN A 4 -26.12 3.34 21.51
CA ASN A 4 -26.22 1.99 20.96
C ASN A 4 -25.09 1.12 21.50
N GLU A 5 -25.04 -0.14 21.11
CA GLU A 5 -24.03 -1.09 21.56
C GLU A 5 -22.97 -1.32 20.48
N VAL A 6 -21.72 -1.35 20.89
CA VAL A 6 -20.55 -1.79 20.13
C VAL A 6 -19.70 -2.72 21.02
N TRP A 7 -18.48 -3.09 20.63
CA TRP A 7 -17.66 -4.06 21.38
C TRP A 7 -17.53 -3.79 22.89
N PRO A 8 -17.29 -2.56 23.39
CA PRO A 8 -17.17 -2.32 24.81
C PRO A 8 -18.53 -2.22 25.53
N GLY A 9 -19.66 -2.41 24.85
CA GLY A 9 -21.02 -2.24 25.38
C GLY A 9 -21.67 -0.96 24.91
N GLU A 10 -22.44 -0.29 25.80
CA GLU A 10 -23.11 0.96 25.44
C GLU A 10 -22.13 2.08 25.10
N ALA A 11 -22.36 2.73 23.97
CA ALA A 11 -21.52 3.79 23.43
C ALA A 11 -22.37 4.92 22.86
N VAL A 12 -21.76 6.11 22.82
CA VAL A 12 -22.27 7.30 22.13
C VAL A 12 -21.42 7.60 20.92
N TYR A 13 -21.95 8.41 20.01
CA TYR A 13 -21.31 8.73 18.74
C TYR A 13 -20.90 10.21 18.75
N PRO A 14 -19.58 10.52 18.85
CA PRO A 14 -19.10 11.89 18.77
C PRO A 14 -19.55 12.55 17.46
N ASP A 15 -20.02 13.77 17.53
CA ASP A 15 -20.45 14.53 16.35
C ASP A 15 -19.22 15.18 15.66
N PHE A 16 -18.50 14.41 14.86
CA PHE A 16 -17.31 14.88 14.16
C PHE A 16 -17.57 15.99 13.13
N GLY A 17 -18.83 16.27 12.82
CA GLY A 17 -19.20 17.46 12.04
C GLY A 17 -18.88 18.76 12.76
N LYS A 18 -18.82 18.75 14.11
CA LYS A 18 -18.48 19.92 14.93
C LYS A 18 -16.97 20.13 15.03
N PRO A 19 -16.46 21.34 14.74
CA PRO A 19 -15.04 21.66 14.92
C PRO A 19 -14.51 21.39 16.33
N ASP A 20 -15.30 21.74 17.37
CA ASP A 20 -14.91 21.55 18.77
C ASP A 20 -14.77 20.04 19.13
N VAL A 21 -15.62 19.18 18.58
CA VAL A 21 -15.52 17.72 18.76
C VAL A 21 -14.29 17.18 18.07
N ARG A 22 -14.00 17.62 16.83
CA ARG A 22 -12.75 17.25 16.14
C ARG A 22 -11.52 17.71 16.91
N LYS A 23 -11.53 18.93 17.45
CA LYS A 23 -10.43 19.44 18.28
C LYS A 23 -10.24 18.61 19.55
N TRP A 24 -11.31 18.32 20.28
CA TRP A 24 -11.27 17.43 21.44
C TRP A 24 -10.69 16.06 21.10
N TRP A 25 -11.12 15.45 19.98
CA TRP A 25 -10.60 14.16 19.53
C TRP A 25 -9.10 14.23 19.18
N ALA A 26 -8.69 15.29 18.50
CA ALA A 26 -7.30 15.56 18.15
C ALA A 26 -6.40 15.70 19.40
N GLU A 27 -6.83 16.47 20.38
CA GLU A 27 -6.09 16.68 21.63
C GLU A 27 -5.89 15.37 22.42
N ASN A 28 -6.84 14.44 22.36
CA ASN A 28 -6.72 13.14 23.02
C ASN A 28 -5.68 12.20 22.35
N GLN A 29 -5.27 12.44 21.09
CA GLN A 29 -4.19 11.67 20.47
C GLN A 29 -2.84 11.90 21.16
N LYS A 30 -2.64 13.04 21.80
CA LYS A 30 -1.40 13.38 22.50
C LYS A 30 -1.02 12.35 23.56
N PHE A 31 -2.00 11.81 24.30
CA PHE A 31 -1.75 10.77 25.29
C PHE A 31 -1.04 9.54 24.68
N LEU A 32 -1.47 9.11 23.51
CA LEU A 32 -0.86 7.97 22.80
C LEU A 32 0.54 8.32 22.27
N VAL A 33 0.71 9.52 21.74
CA VAL A 33 2.00 10.00 21.24
C VAL A 33 3.04 10.10 22.36
N ASP A 34 2.65 10.59 23.54
CA ASP A 34 3.51 10.70 24.73
C ASP A 34 3.97 9.29 25.21
N LEU A 35 3.16 8.25 24.98
CA LEU A 35 3.53 6.85 25.25
C LEU A 35 4.42 6.24 24.15
N GLY A 36 4.72 6.97 23.09
CA GLY A 36 5.56 6.49 21.97
C GLY A 36 4.80 5.90 20.79
N VAL A 37 3.46 5.91 20.80
CA VAL A 37 2.64 5.48 19.64
C VAL A 37 2.86 6.43 18.48
N ARG A 38 3.03 5.89 17.27
CA ARG A 38 3.29 6.67 16.05
C ARG A 38 2.26 6.46 14.93
N GLY A 39 1.27 5.62 15.17
CA GLY A 39 0.17 5.38 14.23
C GLY A 39 -1.11 5.04 14.97
N THR A 40 -2.24 5.37 14.40
CA THR A 40 -3.57 5.14 14.97
C THR A 40 -4.45 4.40 13.97
N TRP A 41 -5.18 3.43 14.48
CA TRP A 41 -6.18 2.69 13.73
C TRP A 41 -7.58 3.15 14.16
N ASN A 42 -8.32 3.74 13.21
CA ASN A 42 -9.72 4.11 13.37
C ASN A 42 -10.59 3.00 12.78
N ASP A 43 -11.10 2.15 13.65
CA ASP A 43 -11.99 1.06 13.27
C ASP A 43 -13.43 1.36 13.69
N MET A 44 -14.41 0.62 13.14
CA MET A 44 -15.82 0.69 13.51
C MET A 44 -16.47 2.07 13.28
N ASN A 45 -15.92 2.84 12.37
CA ASN A 45 -16.25 4.28 12.18
C ASN A 45 -17.11 4.57 10.94
N GLU A 46 -18.01 3.67 10.60
CA GLU A 46 -19.05 3.86 9.57
C GLU A 46 -20.12 4.91 9.95
N PRO A 47 -20.61 5.02 11.20
CA PRO A 47 -20.30 4.35 12.49
C PRO A 47 -20.99 3.00 12.68
N ALA A 48 -20.28 2.05 13.31
CA ALA A 48 -20.83 0.74 13.65
C ALA A 48 -21.87 0.81 14.76
N SER A 49 -22.87 -0.09 14.72
CA SER A 49 -24.00 -0.13 15.63
C SER A 49 -24.58 -1.55 15.68
N PHE A 50 -24.51 -2.22 16.83
CA PHE A 50 -24.83 -3.66 16.94
C PHE A 50 -26.30 -3.96 17.20
N ARG A 51 -27.05 -3.03 17.77
CA ARG A 51 -28.49 -3.17 18.02
C ARG A 51 -29.34 -2.52 16.91
N GLY A 52 -28.98 -2.78 15.65
CA GLY A 52 -29.57 -2.17 14.48
C GLY A 52 -28.79 -0.95 13.99
N GLU A 53 -29.08 -0.52 12.76
CA GLU A 53 -28.44 0.63 12.15
C GLU A 53 -28.72 1.92 12.94
N LEU A 54 -27.78 2.86 12.87
CA LEU A 54 -27.99 4.19 13.41
C LEU A 54 -29.14 4.86 12.65
N PRO A 55 -30.23 5.31 13.36
CA PRO A 55 -31.37 5.91 12.67
C PRO A 55 -30.94 7.13 11.84
N GLN A 56 -31.53 7.26 10.65
CA GLN A 56 -31.15 8.32 9.71
C GLN A 56 -31.43 9.73 10.22
N ASP A 57 -32.39 9.88 11.14
CA ASP A 57 -32.80 11.14 11.76
C ASP A 57 -32.00 11.50 13.03
N VAL A 58 -31.00 10.71 13.42
CA VAL A 58 -30.08 11.10 14.48
C VAL A 58 -29.42 12.42 14.12
N VAL A 59 -29.52 13.39 15.02
CA VAL A 59 -29.04 14.74 14.77
C VAL A 59 -27.54 14.81 14.84
N PHE A 60 -26.95 15.30 13.77
CA PHE A 60 -25.55 15.69 13.63
C PHE A 60 -25.43 17.16 13.23
N THR A 61 -24.21 17.61 13.06
CA THR A 61 -23.89 18.96 12.63
C THR A 61 -22.94 18.89 11.43
N ASP A 62 -23.05 19.79 10.48
CA ASP A 62 -22.05 20.04 9.44
C ASP A 62 -21.51 21.46 9.69
N GLU A 63 -20.29 21.51 10.24
CA GLU A 63 -19.67 22.75 10.79
C GLU A 63 -20.56 23.41 11.86
N ASP A 64 -21.38 24.40 11.52
CA ASP A 64 -22.33 25.11 12.39
C ASP A 64 -23.79 24.82 12.04
N GLN A 65 -24.07 24.04 10.99
CA GLN A 65 -25.41 23.78 10.51
C GLN A 65 -25.94 22.45 11.05
N LYS A 66 -27.17 22.50 11.63
CA LYS A 66 -27.83 21.26 12.05
C LYS A 66 -28.22 20.41 10.84
N THR A 67 -27.86 19.15 10.90
CA THR A 67 -28.17 18.12 9.90
C THR A 67 -28.51 16.79 10.57
N ASP A 68 -28.50 15.69 9.85
CA ASP A 68 -28.84 14.36 10.34
C ASP A 68 -27.82 13.29 9.88
N HIS A 69 -28.01 12.07 10.39
CA HIS A 69 -27.16 10.95 10.04
C HIS A 69 -27.25 10.59 8.55
N ALA A 70 -28.41 10.73 7.91
CA ALA A 70 -28.55 10.43 6.50
C ALA A 70 -27.58 11.25 5.62
N ALA A 71 -27.35 12.52 5.98
CA ALA A 71 -26.40 13.38 5.31
C ALA A 71 -24.94 13.12 5.72
N MET A 72 -24.70 12.78 7.00
CA MET A 72 -23.34 12.68 7.58
C MET A 72 -22.74 11.27 7.54
N HIS A 73 -23.53 10.23 7.24
CA HIS A 73 -23.09 8.84 7.32
C HIS A 73 -21.77 8.59 6.59
N ASN A 74 -21.71 8.94 5.32
CA ASN A 74 -20.54 8.63 4.49
C ASN A 74 -19.28 9.45 4.86
N VAL A 75 -19.43 10.58 5.55
CA VAL A 75 -18.31 11.44 5.94
C VAL A 75 -17.92 11.30 7.41
N TYR A 76 -18.63 10.51 8.19
CA TYR A 76 -18.36 10.32 9.61
C TYR A 76 -16.93 9.80 9.85
N GLY A 77 -16.55 8.67 9.23
CA GLY A 77 -15.20 8.10 9.33
C GLY A 77 -14.12 8.97 8.71
N HIS A 78 -14.46 9.72 7.64
CA HIS A 78 -13.57 10.71 7.06
C HIS A 78 -13.22 11.83 8.05
N LEU A 79 -14.21 12.40 8.71
CA LEU A 79 -14.01 13.49 9.69
C LEU A 79 -13.30 13.02 10.96
N MET A 80 -13.55 11.78 11.40
CA MET A 80 -12.80 11.14 12.47
C MET A 80 -11.33 10.99 12.09
N SER A 81 -11.05 10.50 10.88
CA SER A 81 -9.66 10.31 10.38
C SER A 81 -8.92 11.64 10.22
N LYS A 82 -9.62 12.68 9.75
CA LYS A 82 -9.10 14.06 9.72
C LYS A 82 -8.67 14.52 11.11
N ALA A 83 -9.55 14.39 12.10
CA ALA A 83 -9.27 14.81 13.47
C ALA A 83 -8.09 14.02 14.08
N THR A 84 -8.02 12.71 13.83
CA THR A 84 -6.92 11.86 14.27
C THR A 84 -5.59 12.29 13.64
N TYR A 85 -5.57 12.51 12.32
CA TYR A 85 -4.38 12.96 11.60
C TYR A 85 -3.86 14.30 12.09
N GLU A 86 -4.76 15.27 12.24
CA GLU A 86 -4.43 16.63 12.72
C GLU A 86 -3.86 16.56 14.14
N GLY A 87 -4.46 15.76 15.02
CA GLY A 87 -3.99 15.58 16.40
C GLY A 87 -2.62 14.93 16.49
N LEU A 88 -2.36 13.86 15.75
CA LEU A 88 -1.04 13.23 15.69
C LEU A 88 0.02 14.19 15.17
N LYS A 89 -0.30 14.94 14.10
CA LYS A 89 0.61 15.92 13.51
C LYS A 89 0.95 17.06 14.50
N GLU A 90 -0.05 17.56 15.22
CA GLU A 90 0.15 18.65 16.19
C GLU A 90 0.96 18.18 17.40
N ALA A 91 0.80 16.93 17.82
CA ALA A 91 1.42 16.39 19.02
C ALA A 91 2.95 16.26 18.90
N ASP A 92 3.52 15.92 17.73
CA ASP A 92 4.97 15.72 17.59
C ASP A 92 5.58 16.26 16.28
N GLY A 93 4.80 16.89 15.41
CA GLY A 93 5.27 17.48 14.15
C GLY A 93 5.67 16.47 13.07
N ARG A 94 5.52 15.16 13.32
CA ARG A 94 5.86 14.10 12.38
C ARG A 94 4.74 13.87 11.38
N ARG A 95 5.05 13.13 10.28
CA ARG A 95 4.02 12.64 9.36
C ARG A 95 3.18 11.58 10.08
N PRO A 96 1.87 11.81 10.28
CA PRO A 96 1.01 10.83 10.92
C PRO A 96 0.82 9.58 10.07
N PHE A 97 0.67 8.44 10.73
CA PHE A 97 0.15 7.23 10.10
C PHE A 97 -1.23 6.94 10.71
N VAL A 98 -2.26 7.03 9.89
CA VAL A 98 -3.63 6.68 10.27
C VAL A 98 -4.13 5.61 9.31
N ILE A 99 -4.76 4.57 9.84
CA ILE A 99 -5.49 3.58 9.06
C ILE A 99 -6.97 3.66 9.44
N THR A 100 -7.87 3.63 8.47
CA THR A 100 -9.32 3.73 8.70
C THR A 100 -10.09 2.69 7.90
N ARG A 101 -11.18 2.15 8.49
CA ARG A 101 -12.12 1.27 7.77
C ARG A 101 -13.08 2.07 6.92
N ALA A 102 -13.76 3.03 7.50
CA ALA A 102 -14.67 3.88 6.76
C ALA A 102 -13.93 5.05 6.11
N CYS A 103 -14.16 5.25 4.83
CA CYS A 103 -13.55 6.32 4.06
C CYS A 103 -14.53 6.92 3.05
N TYR A 104 -14.22 8.12 2.58
CA TYR A 104 -14.93 8.82 1.52
C TYR A 104 -13.93 9.58 0.65
N ALA A 105 -14.41 10.17 -0.45
CA ALA A 105 -13.57 11.02 -1.30
C ALA A 105 -12.92 12.13 -0.46
N GLY A 106 -11.59 12.24 -0.52
CA GLY A 106 -10.79 13.17 0.29
C GLY A 106 -10.09 12.53 1.50
N THR A 107 -10.47 11.31 1.92
CA THR A 107 -9.83 10.61 3.06
C THR A 107 -8.35 10.28 2.79
N GLN A 108 -7.95 10.13 1.53
CA GLN A 108 -6.55 9.92 1.13
C GLN A 108 -5.59 11.01 1.63
N LYS A 109 -6.10 12.17 2.02
CA LYS A 109 -5.30 13.27 2.62
C LYS A 109 -4.87 12.96 4.05
N TYR A 110 -5.57 12.08 4.74
CA TYR A 110 -5.46 11.88 6.18
C TYR A 110 -5.13 10.45 6.57
N SER A 111 -5.47 9.48 5.72
CA SER A 111 -5.43 8.08 6.14
C SER A 111 -5.18 7.12 4.99
N THR A 112 -4.53 6.01 5.30
CA THR A 112 -4.58 4.78 4.51
C THR A 112 -5.85 4.01 4.85
N VAL A 113 -6.25 3.09 3.97
CA VAL A 113 -7.42 2.24 4.17
C VAL A 113 -7.07 0.76 3.98
N TRP A 114 -7.91 -0.11 4.53
CA TRP A 114 -7.87 -1.52 4.14
C TRP A 114 -9.26 -1.96 3.66
N THR A 115 -9.32 -3.13 3.05
CA THR A 115 -10.54 -3.62 2.39
C THR A 115 -11.57 -4.22 3.35
N GLY A 116 -11.41 -4.03 4.66
CA GLY A 116 -12.30 -4.55 5.69
C GLY A 116 -12.06 -6.04 5.98
N ASP A 117 -13.10 -6.70 6.46
CA ASP A 117 -13.07 -8.05 7.04
C ASP A 117 -13.14 -9.13 5.94
N ASN A 118 -12.15 -9.20 5.06
CA ASN A 118 -12.02 -10.26 4.08
C ASN A 118 -11.78 -11.62 4.75
N GLN A 119 -12.20 -12.69 4.10
CA GLN A 119 -12.08 -14.04 4.65
C GLN A 119 -10.83 -14.75 4.11
N SER A 120 -10.32 -15.74 4.84
CA SER A 120 -9.25 -16.63 4.41
C SER A 120 -9.73 -17.59 3.31
N LEU A 121 -10.05 -17.02 2.14
CA LEU A 121 -10.60 -17.70 0.97
C LEU A 121 -9.87 -17.31 -0.31
N TRP A 122 -9.65 -18.26 -1.20
CA TRP A 122 -9.06 -18.02 -2.51
C TRP A 122 -9.83 -16.99 -3.34
N ALA A 123 -11.17 -16.98 -3.24
CA ALA A 123 -12.00 -15.97 -3.91
C ALA A 123 -11.69 -14.55 -3.42
N HIS A 124 -11.38 -14.38 -2.14
CA HIS A 124 -11.01 -13.07 -1.57
C HIS A 124 -9.59 -12.66 -1.95
N LEU A 125 -8.66 -13.62 -2.05
CA LEU A 125 -7.33 -13.34 -2.61
C LEU A 125 -7.43 -12.88 -4.07
N ARG A 126 -8.25 -13.55 -4.90
CA ARG A 126 -8.50 -13.11 -6.29
C ARG A 126 -9.08 -11.70 -6.36
N MET A 127 -10.06 -11.42 -5.51
CA MET A 127 -10.72 -10.11 -5.46
C MET A 127 -9.76 -9.00 -5.00
N ALA A 128 -8.75 -9.31 -4.19
CA ALA A 128 -7.82 -8.32 -3.65
C ALA A 128 -7.12 -7.51 -4.74
N VAL A 129 -6.70 -8.15 -5.83
CA VAL A 129 -5.98 -7.48 -6.93
C VAL A 129 -6.84 -6.41 -7.60
N PRO A 130 -8.00 -6.72 -8.20
CA PRO A 130 -8.82 -5.69 -8.84
C PRO A 130 -9.39 -4.69 -7.83
N GLN A 131 -9.67 -5.09 -6.60
CA GLN A 131 -10.16 -4.17 -5.57
C GLN A 131 -9.14 -3.10 -5.22
N LEU A 132 -7.87 -3.47 -5.00
CA LEU A 132 -6.80 -2.51 -4.71
C LEU A 132 -6.48 -1.62 -5.91
N CYS A 133 -6.48 -2.18 -7.13
CA CYS A 133 -6.33 -1.38 -8.34
C CYS A 133 -7.47 -0.35 -8.49
N ASN A 134 -8.72 -0.75 -8.25
CA ASN A 134 -9.87 0.14 -8.35
C ASN A 134 -9.87 1.23 -7.26
N LEU A 135 -9.47 0.91 -6.03
CA LEU A 135 -9.26 1.92 -4.99
C LEU A 135 -8.21 2.94 -5.42
N GLY A 136 -7.08 2.48 -5.95
CA GLY A 136 -6.04 3.35 -6.49
C GLY A 136 -6.55 4.26 -7.60
N MET A 137 -7.28 3.71 -8.58
CA MET A 137 -7.91 4.47 -9.67
C MET A 137 -8.98 5.46 -9.18
N SER A 138 -9.55 5.22 -8.00
CA SER A 138 -10.51 6.13 -7.35
C SER A 138 -9.82 7.18 -6.45
N GLY A 139 -8.49 7.27 -6.48
CA GLY A 139 -7.70 8.23 -5.71
C GLY A 139 -7.33 7.76 -4.30
N ILE A 140 -7.67 6.53 -3.92
CA ILE A 140 -7.29 5.92 -2.63
C ILE A 140 -6.13 4.95 -2.89
N ALA A 141 -4.98 5.51 -3.17
CA ALA A 141 -3.81 4.75 -3.60
C ALA A 141 -3.08 4.03 -2.45
N PHE A 142 -3.18 4.55 -1.21
CA PHE A 142 -2.59 3.90 -0.04
C PHE A 142 -3.61 2.93 0.56
N ALA A 143 -3.70 1.73 0.02
CA ALA A 143 -4.64 0.70 0.43
C ALA A 143 -3.97 -0.67 0.51
N GLY A 144 -4.58 -1.60 1.25
CA GLY A 144 -4.17 -2.99 1.35
C GLY A 144 -5.30 -3.90 1.82
N THR A 145 -5.02 -5.18 1.88
CA THR A 145 -5.90 -6.19 2.47
C THR A 145 -5.30 -6.72 3.77
N ASP A 146 -6.10 -7.44 4.56
CA ASP A 146 -5.56 -8.29 5.60
C ASP A 146 -4.93 -9.52 4.96
N VAL A 147 -3.60 -9.59 4.99
CA VAL A 147 -2.85 -10.71 4.38
C VAL A 147 -3.17 -12.00 5.09
N GLY A 148 -3.57 -13.01 4.33
CA GLY A 148 -4.04 -14.29 4.84
C GLY A 148 -5.56 -14.35 5.05
N GLY A 149 -6.23 -13.19 5.08
CA GLY A 149 -7.65 -13.03 5.40
C GLY A 149 -7.88 -12.73 6.88
N PHE A 150 -8.89 -11.90 7.18
CA PHE A 150 -9.26 -11.53 8.54
C PHE A 150 -10.09 -12.63 9.23
N GLY A 151 -11.12 -13.10 8.57
CA GLY A 151 -12.00 -14.14 9.10
C GLY A 151 -11.68 -15.54 8.57
N ALA A 152 -12.14 -16.58 9.27
CA ALA A 152 -11.85 -17.98 9.01
C ALA A 152 -10.35 -18.36 9.18
N ASP A 153 -10.02 -19.64 8.99
CA ASP A 153 -8.69 -20.18 9.21
C ASP A 153 -7.89 -20.20 7.92
N CYS A 154 -6.74 -19.53 7.94
CA CYS A 154 -5.85 -19.47 6.80
C CYS A 154 -5.02 -20.76 6.69
N THR A 155 -4.90 -21.29 5.47
CA THR A 155 -4.00 -22.42 5.19
C THR A 155 -2.58 -21.92 4.86
N PRO A 156 -1.54 -22.77 5.05
CA PRO A 156 -0.16 -22.42 4.68
C PRO A 156 -0.02 -21.95 3.23
N GLU A 157 -0.62 -22.64 2.28
CA GLU A 157 -0.59 -22.29 0.86
C GLU A 157 -1.23 -20.92 0.59
N LEU A 158 -2.40 -20.67 1.16
CA LEU A 158 -3.10 -19.40 1.01
C LEU A 158 -2.29 -18.23 1.60
N MET A 159 -1.67 -18.45 2.77
CA MET A 159 -0.77 -17.46 3.38
C MET A 159 0.41 -17.14 2.46
N CYS A 160 1.08 -18.16 1.92
CA CYS A 160 2.20 -17.98 0.99
C CYS A 160 1.78 -17.18 -0.26
N ARG A 161 0.61 -17.46 -0.83
CA ARG A 161 0.12 -16.73 -2.01
C ARG A 161 -0.38 -15.33 -1.66
N TRP A 162 -0.95 -15.14 -0.49
CA TRP A 162 -1.41 -13.80 -0.08
C TRP A 162 -0.24 -12.86 0.27
N VAL A 163 0.79 -13.36 0.93
CA VAL A 163 1.99 -12.54 1.20
C VAL A 163 2.69 -12.07 -0.08
N GLN A 164 2.61 -12.86 -1.16
CA GLN A 164 3.12 -12.46 -2.49
C GLN A 164 2.39 -11.23 -3.03
N VAL A 165 1.07 -11.18 -2.91
CA VAL A 165 0.27 -9.98 -3.27
C VAL A 165 0.54 -8.84 -2.29
N GLY A 166 0.57 -9.14 -0.99
CA GLY A 166 0.79 -8.17 0.07
C GLY A 166 2.10 -7.41 -0.06
N ALA A 167 3.18 -8.09 -0.46
CA ALA A 167 4.50 -7.48 -0.63
C ALA A 167 4.52 -6.30 -1.62
N PHE A 168 3.61 -6.29 -2.60
CA PHE A 168 3.45 -5.22 -3.58
C PHE A 168 2.32 -4.24 -3.25
N SER A 169 1.44 -4.60 -2.32
CA SER A 169 0.35 -3.71 -1.91
C SER A 169 0.89 -2.49 -1.17
N PRO A 170 0.35 -1.28 -1.40
CA PRO A 170 0.80 -0.08 -0.69
C PRO A 170 0.76 -0.22 0.83
N LEU A 171 -0.35 -0.71 1.40
CA LEU A 171 -0.43 -1.15 2.79
C LEU A 171 -0.18 -2.66 2.85
N PHE A 172 0.81 -3.07 3.64
CA PHE A 172 1.17 -4.48 3.86
C PHE A 172 1.02 -4.83 5.33
N ARG A 173 -0.04 -5.56 5.67
CA ARG A 173 -0.38 -5.95 7.04
C ARG A 173 -0.94 -7.37 7.07
N ASN A 174 -0.42 -8.21 7.97
CA ASN A 174 -1.04 -9.47 8.37
C ASN A 174 -1.95 -9.19 9.57
N HIS A 175 -3.21 -9.54 9.48
CA HIS A 175 -4.20 -9.30 10.53
C HIS A 175 -5.33 -10.33 10.43
N SER A 176 -5.75 -10.89 11.60
CA SER A 176 -6.82 -11.88 11.68
C SER A 176 -7.72 -11.61 12.88
N SER A 177 -8.94 -12.12 12.80
CA SER A 177 -9.94 -11.98 13.86
C SER A 177 -9.61 -12.85 15.08
N MET A 178 -10.07 -12.42 16.22
CA MET A 178 -10.06 -13.22 17.43
C MET A 178 -10.90 -14.50 17.20
N GLY A 179 -10.34 -15.65 17.55
CA GLY A 179 -11.02 -16.96 17.41
C GLY A 179 -10.70 -17.69 16.10
N SER A 180 -10.02 -17.08 15.14
CA SER A 180 -9.41 -17.80 14.01
C SER A 180 -8.02 -18.34 14.38
N THR A 181 -7.47 -19.22 13.54
CA THR A 181 -6.09 -19.70 13.67
C THR A 181 -5.12 -18.50 13.62
N PHE A 182 -4.15 -18.51 14.51
CA PHE A 182 -3.08 -17.48 14.50
C PHE A 182 -2.34 -17.50 13.16
N GLN A 183 -2.04 -16.31 12.64
CA GLN A 183 -1.48 -16.12 11.29
C GLN A 183 -0.04 -15.63 11.28
N GLU A 184 0.63 -15.52 12.42
CA GLU A 184 2.05 -15.25 12.44
C GLU A 184 2.79 -16.39 11.72
N PRO A 185 3.82 -16.08 10.90
CA PRO A 185 4.47 -17.09 10.04
C PRO A 185 4.94 -18.35 10.79
N TRP A 186 5.36 -18.19 12.05
CA TRP A 186 5.83 -19.30 12.89
C TRP A 186 4.73 -20.23 13.44
N GLN A 187 3.46 -19.91 13.20
CA GLN A 187 2.33 -20.79 13.53
C GLN A 187 2.09 -21.85 12.44
N PHE A 188 2.70 -21.66 11.28
CA PHE A 188 2.66 -22.60 10.16
C PHE A 188 3.91 -23.49 10.14
N ASP A 189 4.21 -24.06 8.99
CA ASP A 189 5.39 -24.88 8.77
C ASP A 189 6.64 -24.04 8.40
N GLU A 190 7.80 -24.70 8.36
CA GLU A 190 9.07 -24.05 8.02
C GLU A 190 9.11 -23.54 6.57
N GLU A 191 8.41 -24.20 5.66
CA GLU A 191 8.31 -23.74 4.27
C GLU A 191 7.55 -22.40 4.19
N THR A 192 6.45 -22.28 4.89
CA THR A 192 5.70 -21.03 5.00
C THR A 192 6.53 -19.91 5.61
N ILE A 193 7.28 -20.19 6.70
CA ILE A 193 8.21 -19.20 7.30
C ILE A 193 9.23 -18.72 6.28
N ARG A 194 9.86 -19.64 5.55
CA ARG A 194 10.88 -19.32 4.54
C ARG A 194 10.29 -18.45 3.42
N ILE A 195 9.12 -18.82 2.91
CA ILE A 195 8.45 -18.08 1.83
C ILE A 195 7.99 -16.71 2.31
N TYR A 196 7.36 -16.64 3.48
CA TYR A 196 6.91 -15.38 4.06
C TYR A 196 8.08 -14.42 4.23
N ARG A 197 9.19 -14.88 4.81
CA ARG A 197 10.43 -14.11 4.96
C ARG A 197 10.94 -13.59 3.62
N LYS A 198 11.02 -14.42 2.58
CA LYS A 198 11.45 -14.02 1.24
C LYS A 198 10.69 -12.80 0.72
N PHE A 199 9.36 -12.76 0.89
CA PHE A 199 8.53 -11.66 0.39
C PHE A 199 8.56 -10.43 1.30
N VAL A 200 8.74 -10.60 2.60
CA VAL A 200 9.02 -9.47 3.51
C VAL A 200 10.38 -8.85 3.20
N GLU A 201 11.42 -9.66 2.96
CA GLU A 201 12.74 -9.19 2.53
C GLU A 201 12.68 -8.44 1.20
N LEU A 202 11.96 -8.99 0.20
CA LEU A 202 11.71 -8.30 -1.07
C LEU A 202 11.01 -6.94 -0.84
N ARG A 203 9.99 -6.89 0.02
CA ARG A 203 9.31 -5.63 0.37
C ARG A 203 10.28 -4.60 0.96
N TYR A 204 11.16 -5.01 1.87
CA TYR A 204 12.17 -4.13 2.46
C TYR A 204 13.18 -3.63 1.43
N GLN A 205 13.61 -4.50 0.52
CA GLN A 205 14.48 -4.09 -0.59
C GLN A 205 13.79 -3.08 -1.52
N LEU A 206 12.50 -3.26 -1.81
CA LEU A 206 11.71 -2.39 -2.70
C LEU A 206 11.23 -1.08 -2.03
N LEU A 207 11.53 -0.83 -0.74
CA LEU A 207 11.07 0.39 -0.07
C LEU A 207 11.41 1.69 -0.81
N PRO A 208 12.64 1.91 -1.37
CA PRO A 208 12.92 3.13 -2.12
C PRO A 208 12.08 3.25 -3.38
N TYR A 209 11.85 2.14 -4.11
CA TYR A 209 10.97 2.11 -5.28
C TYR A 209 9.53 2.49 -4.93
N LEU A 210 8.98 1.86 -3.90
CA LEU A 210 7.63 2.16 -3.43
C LEU A 210 7.50 3.60 -2.94
N TYR A 211 8.55 4.13 -2.29
CA TYR A 211 8.56 5.51 -1.81
C TYR A 211 8.59 6.52 -2.96
N ASP A 212 9.32 6.23 -4.04
CA ASP A 212 9.26 7.01 -5.28
C ASP A 212 7.86 7.03 -5.88
N LEU A 213 7.17 5.88 -5.87
CA LEU A 213 5.79 5.78 -6.37
C LEU A 213 4.79 6.53 -5.48
N PHE A 214 5.00 6.57 -4.16
CA PHE A 214 4.22 7.43 -3.27
C PHE A 214 4.46 8.92 -3.58
N ARG A 215 5.71 9.29 -3.89
CA ARG A 215 6.02 10.67 -4.32
C ARG A 215 5.38 11.00 -5.66
N GLU A 216 5.43 10.11 -6.62
CA GLU A 216 4.72 10.25 -7.90
C GLU A 216 3.21 10.41 -7.66
N CYS A 217 2.61 9.58 -6.80
CA CYS A 217 1.19 9.67 -6.45
C CYS A 217 0.83 11.02 -5.83
N GLU A 218 1.66 11.56 -4.95
CA GLU A 218 1.45 12.91 -4.37
C GLU A 218 1.44 14.00 -5.45
N LEU A 219 2.27 13.88 -6.47
CA LEU A 219 2.42 14.89 -7.52
C LEU A 219 1.39 14.77 -8.65
N THR A 220 1.00 13.55 -8.99
CA THR A 220 0.23 13.26 -10.22
C THR A 220 -1.12 12.61 -9.97
N GLY A 221 -1.32 11.99 -8.80
CA GLY A 221 -2.48 11.15 -8.50
C GLY A 221 -2.38 9.72 -9.02
N LEU A 222 -1.32 9.34 -9.75
CA LEU A 222 -1.14 7.97 -10.24
C LEU A 222 -0.97 7.00 -9.07
N PRO A 223 -1.73 5.90 -9.02
CA PRO A 223 -1.63 4.94 -7.92
C PRO A 223 -0.32 4.14 -7.96
N ILE A 224 0.05 3.55 -6.83
CA ILE A 224 1.22 2.69 -6.70
C ILE A 224 0.97 1.34 -7.39
N MET A 225 -0.14 0.69 -7.06
CA MET A 225 -0.60 -0.55 -7.67
C MET A 225 -1.59 -0.21 -8.79
N ARG A 226 -1.30 -0.63 -10.02
CA ARG A 226 -1.98 -0.16 -11.23
C ARG A 226 -2.54 -1.32 -12.05
N PRO A 227 -3.79 -1.24 -12.53
CA PRO A 227 -4.24 -2.16 -13.56
C PRO A 227 -3.49 -1.88 -14.87
N LEU A 228 -3.22 -2.92 -15.67
CA LEU A 228 -2.46 -2.75 -16.91
C LEU A 228 -3.12 -1.77 -17.88
N VAL A 229 -4.45 -1.71 -17.88
CA VAL A 229 -5.24 -0.79 -18.74
C VAL A 229 -4.87 0.68 -18.54
N LEU A 230 -4.36 1.08 -17.39
CA LEU A 230 -3.94 2.46 -17.13
C LEU A 230 -2.80 2.93 -18.05
N HIS A 231 -1.93 2.01 -18.46
CA HIS A 231 -0.79 2.29 -19.35
C HIS A 231 -0.94 1.74 -20.76
N TYR A 232 -1.87 0.80 -20.96
CA TYR A 232 -2.09 0.09 -22.23
C TYR A 232 -3.56 0.13 -22.66
N GLU A 233 -4.20 1.31 -22.57
CA GLU A 233 -5.65 1.50 -22.82
C GLU A 233 -6.12 1.03 -24.22
N ASN A 234 -5.21 1.03 -25.19
CA ASN A 234 -5.50 0.62 -26.57
C ASN A 234 -5.30 -0.89 -26.82
N ASP A 235 -4.92 -1.64 -25.78
CA ASP A 235 -4.76 -3.10 -25.85
C ASP A 235 -6.00 -3.80 -25.27
N PRO A 236 -6.85 -4.44 -26.10
CA PRO A 236 -8.07 -5.10 -25.62
C PRO A 236 -7.83 -6.22 -24.62
N GLU A 237 -6.66 -6.87 -24.66
CA GLU A 237 -6.32 -7.99 -23.79
C GLU A 237 -6.24 -7.56 -22.31
N VAL A 238 -5.91 -6.28 -22.03
CA VAL A 238 -5.77 -5.80 -20.66
C VAL A 238 -7.03 -5.20 -20.04
N TRP A 239 -8.10 -4.99 -20.82
CA TRP A 239 -9.29 -4.29 -20.31
C TRP A 239 -9.98 -5.00 -19.14
N ASN A 240 -9.97 -6.33 -19.12
CA ASN A 240 -10.56 -7.14 -18.06
C ASN A 240 -9.54 -8.07 -17.39
N LEU A 241 -8.26 -7.74 -17.46
CA LEU A 241 -7.19 -8.56 -16.91
C LEU A 241 -7.02 -8.26 -15.40
N ASN A 242 -7.47 -9.19 -14.57
CA ASN A 242 -7.56 -9.02 -13.12
C ASN A 242 -6.55 -9.87 -12.31
N GLY A 243 -5.76 -10.70 -12.98
CA GLY A 243 -4.84 -11.65 -12.34
C GLY A 243 -3.40 -11.19 -12.24
N GLU A 244 -3.10 -9.97 -12.68
CA GLU A 244 -1.78 -9.34 -12.67
C GLU A 244 -1.92 -7.83 -12.66
N PHE A 245 -0.87 -7.13 -12.26
CA PHE A 245 -0.88 -5.68 -12.09
C PHE A 245 0.51 -5.09 -12.24
N LEU A 246 0.57 -3.79 -12.48
CA LEU A 246 1.80 -3.02 -12.42
C LEU A 246 2.00 -2.43 -11.01
N VAL A 247 3.25 -2.38 -10.58
CA VAL A 247 3.74 -1.58 -9.45
C VAL A 247 4.54 -0.43 -10.04
N GLY A 248 3.94 0.75 -10.06
CA GLY A 248 4.42 1.86 -10.88
C GLY A 248 4.29 1.55 -12.38
N GLU A 249 5.22 2.07 -13.18
CA GLU A 249 5.25 1.85 -14.62
C GLU A 249 6.17 0.68 -15.02
N ASN A 250 7.19 0.39 -14.21
CA ASN A 250 8.31 -0.45 -14.62
C ASN A 250 8.18 -1.92 -14.23
N LEU A 251 7.45 -2.25 -13.17
CA LEU A 251 7.40 -3.59 -12.59
C LEU A 251 6.00 -4.19 -12.75
N LEU A 252 5.90 -5.33 -13.43
CA LEU A 252 4.69 -6.15 -13.51
C LEU A 252 4.81 -7.33 -12.54
N ALA A 253 3.78 -7.54 -11.72
CA ALA A 253 3.64 -8.69 -10.81
C ALA A 253 2.45 -9.55 -11.24
N ALA A 254 2.67 -10.86 -11.36
CA ALA A 254 1.68 -11.83 -11.82
C ALA A 254 1.51 -12.98 -10.80
N PRO A 255 0.89 -12.71 -9.61
CA PRO A 255 0.75 -13.72 -8.57
C PRO A 255 -0.14 -14.87 -8.98
N VAL A 256 0.09 -16.05 -8.39
CA VAL A 256 -0.84 -17.17 -8.45
C VAL A 256 -1.98 -16.91 -7.47
N LEU A 257 -3.22 -16.99 -7.95
CA LEU A 257 -4.43 -16.66 -7.20
C LEU A 257 -5.38 -17.86 -7.05
N GLU A 258 -4.93 -19.05 -7.45
CA GLU A 258 -5.70 -20.29 -7.40
C GLU A 258 -4.97 -21.35 -6.59
N GLN A 259 -5.73 -22.15 -5.86
CA GLN A 259 -5.19 -23.24 -5.04
C GLN A 259 -4.54 -24.33 -5.89
N GLY A 260 -3.39 -24.81 -5.46
CA GLY A 260 -2.68 -25.94 -6.08
C GLY A 260 -1.94 -25.60 -7.38
N GLU A 261 -2.06 -24.40 -7.87
CA GLU A 261 -1.42 -23.95 -9.10
C GLU A 261 0.08 -23.71 -8.90
N THR A 262 0.90 -24.26 -9.80
CA THR A 262 2.37 -24.11 -9.82
C THR A 262 2.87 -23.47 -11.10
N LYS A 263 1.95 -22.99 -11.93
CA LYS A 263 2.20 -22.23 -13.15
C LYS A 263 1.28 -21.03 -13.21
N LYS A 264 1.71 -20.00 -13.92
CA LYS A 264 0.92 -18.81 -14.17
C LYS A 264 0.89 -18.49 -15.66
N ILE A 265 -0.29 -18.21 -16.19
CA ILE A 265 -0.42 -17.58 -17.50
C ILE A 265 -0.32 -16.07 -17.27
N VAL A 266 0.65 -15.44 -17.92
CA VAL A 266 0.94 -14.01 -17.83
C VAL A 266 0.78 -13.38 -19.20
N TYR A 267 0.06 -12.29 -19.29
CA TYR A 267 0.05 -11.44 -20.46
C TYR A 267 1.09 -10.34 -20.33
N LEU A 268 1.99 -10.22 -21.28
CA LEU A 268 2.93 -9.11 -21.33
C LEU A 268 2.47 -8.11 -22.41
N PRO A 269 2.15 -6.85 -22.06
CA PRO A 269 1.78 -5.82 -23.03
C PRO A 269 2.92 -5.47 -23.99
N GLU A 270 2.65 -4.56 -24.93
CA GLU A 270 3.62 -4.09 -25.91
C GLU A 270 4.98 -3.71 -25.31
N GLY A 271 6.07 -4.04 -26.01
CA GLY A 271 7.45 -3.78 -25.63
C GLY A 271 8.22 -5.07 -25.34
N VAL A 272 9.42 -4.93 -24.84
CA VAL A 272 10.23 -6.05 -24.34
C VAL A 272 10.17 -6.04 -22.81
N TRP A 273 9.96 -7.21 -22.24
CA TRP A 273 9.91 -7.40 -20.80
C TRP A 273 11.03 -8.32 -20.35
N TYR A 274 11.55 -8.10 -19.18
CA TYR A 274 12.65 -8.90 -18.62
C TYR A 274 12.18 -9.52 -17.31
N ASP A 275 12.40 -10.83 -17.16
CA ASP A 275 12.24 -11.47 -15.86
C ASP A 275 13.06 -10.72 -14.80
N TYR A 276 12.44 -10.42 -13.67
CA TYR A 276 13.02 -9.58 -12.61
C TYR A 276 14.32 -10.13 -12.05
N GLU A 277 14.44 -11.46 -11.90
CA GLU A 277 15.63 -12.08 -11.30
C GLU A 277 16.69 -12.44 -12.36
N THR A 278 16.27 -13.07 -13.44
CA THR A 278 17.18 -13.66 -14.42
C THR A 278 17.56 -12.72 -15.56
N LYS A 279 16.80 -11.63 -15.72
CA LYS A 279 16.85 -10.70 -16.87
C LYS A 279 16.65 -11.41 -18.22
N LYS A 280 15.98 -12.58 -18.24
CA LYS A 280 15.58 -13.24 -19.48
C LYS A 280 14.56 -12.38 -20.21
N PRO A 281 14.75 -12.09 -21.52
CA PRO A 281 13.82 -11.27 -22.29
C PRO A 281 12.58 -12.05 -22.73
N TYR A 282 11.45 -11.34 -22.80
CA TYR A 282 10.16 -11.79 -23.29
C TYR A 282 9.58 -10.70 -24.22
N GLN A 283 9.06 -11.13 -25.37
CA GLN A 283 8.37 -10.20 -26.28
C GLN A 283 6.96 -9.92 -25.77
N GLY A 284 6.54 -8.67 -25.84
CA GLY A 284 5.18 -8.28 -25.47
C GLY A 284 4.12 -8.64 -26.50
N ARG A 285 2.87 -8.27 -26.23
CA ARG A 285 1.62 -8.59 -26.95
C ARG A 285 1.37 -10.09 -27.06
N GLN A 286 1.69 -10.85 -26.01
CA GLN A 286 1.41 -12.29 -25.98
C GLN A 286 1.36 -12.85 -24.56
N TYR A 287 0.78 -14.04 -24.46
CA TYR A 287 0.68 -14.80 -23.24
C TYR A 287 1.86 -15.76 -23.09
N TYR A 288 2.32 -15.91 -21.87
CA TYR A 288 3.34 -16.88 -21.47
C TYR A 288 2.85 -17.75 -20.33
N MET A 289 3.08 -19.04 -20.42
CA MET A 289 2.96 -19.94 -19.29
C MET A 289 4.32 -20.01 -18.59
N VAL A 290 4.40 -19.49 -17.38
CA VAL A 290 5.63 -19.47 -16.59
C VAL A 290 5.50 -20.34 -15.35
N ASP A 291 6.60 -20.93 -14.91
CA ASP A 291 6.63 -21.69 -13.68
C ASP A 291 6.49 -20.74 -12.47
N ALA A 292 5.63 -21.11 -11.54
CA ALA A 292 5.33 -20.36 -10.34
C ALA A 292 5.14 -21.30 -9.14
N PRO A 293 6.19 -22.03 -8.73
CA PRO A 293 6.14 -22.84 -7.52
C PRO A 293 5.74 -21.98 -6.32
N LEU A 294 5.39 -22.58 -5.19
CA LEU A 294 4.77 -21.89 -4.06
C LEU A 294 5.59 -20.66 -3.56
N ASP A 295 6.91 -20.71 -3.69
CA ASP A 295 7.81 -19.63 -3.29
C ASP A 295 8.08 -18.58 -4.38
N THR A 296 7.32 -18.58 -5.48
CA THR A 296 7.57 -17.71 -6.63
C THR A 296 6.30 -16.93 -7.02
N CYS A 297 6.44 -15.63 -7.09
CA CYS A 297 5.55 -14.72 -7.78
C CYS A 297 6.28 -14.25 -9.05
N PRO A 298 5.81 -14.58 -10.25
CA PRO A 298 6.43 -14.09 -11.48
C PRO A 298 6.41 -12.57 -11.54
N MET A 299 7.56 -11.99 -11.84
CA MET A 299 7.75 -10.54 -11.95
C MET A 299 8.52 -10.21 -13.22
N PHE A 300 8.11 -9.15 -13.89
CA PHE A 300 8.74 -8.70 -15.13
C PHE A 300 8.99 -7.19 -15.06
N VAL A 301 10.11 -6.75 -15.61
CA VAL A 301 10.45 -5.35 -15.72
C VAL A 301 10.48 -4.95 -17.18
N LYS A 302 9.86 -3.81 -17.47
CA LYS A 302 9.83 -3.22 -18.81
C LYS A 302 11.23 -2.89 -19.30
N GLU A 303 11.45 -2.95 -20.61
CA GLU A 303 12.71 -2.53 -21.23
C GLU A 303 13.10 -1.10 -20.83
N GLY A 304 14.38 -0.88 -20.51
CA GLY A 304 14.88 0.37 -19.96
C GLY A 304 14.45 0.67 -18.53
N GLY A 305 13.68 -0.23 -17.91
CA GLY A 305 13.21 -0.08 -16.53
C GLY A 305 14.35 -0.08 -15.52
N MET A 306 14.19 0.70 -14.48
CA MET A 306 15.12 0.81 -13.36
C MET A 306 14.37 0.68 -12.04
N ILE A 307 14.90 -0.15 -11.13
CA ILE A 307 14.28 -0.43 -9.83
C ILE A 307 15.29 -0.14 -8.72
N PRO A 308 15.13 0.96 -7.98
CA PRO A 308 15.96 1.23 -6.82
C PRO A 308 15.64 0.26 -5.68
N THR A 309 16.67 -0.21 -4.99
CA THR A 309 16.55 -1.12 -3.86
C THR A 309 17.49 -0.71 -2.72
N TYR A 310 17.13 -1.09 -1.49
CA TYR A 310 17.99 -0.97 -0.31
C TYR A 310 18.57 -2.32 0.12
N GLU A 311 19.62 -2.26 0.90
CA GLU A 311 20.08 -3.43 1.64
C GLU A 311 19.07 -3.83 2.71
N LEU A 312 19.02 -5.12 3.00
CA LEU A 312 18.12 -5.64 4.03
C LEU A 312 18.41 -5.04 5.41
N ALA A 313 17.34 -4.77 6.12
CA ALA A 313 17.32 -4.33 7.51
C ALA A 313 16.22 -5.09 8.26
N GLN A 314 16.38 -5.25 9.57
CA GLN A 314 15.38 -5.92 10.42
C GLN A 314 14.15 -5.03 10.65
N TYR A 315 14.35 -3.71 10.61
CA TYR A 315 13.29 -2.70 10.69
C TYR A 315 13.77 -1.39 10.05
N VAL A 316 12.82 -0.56 9.64
CA VAL A 316 13.12 0.76 9.05
C VAL A 316 13.83 1.65 10.08
N GLY A 317 15.02 2.14 9.72
CA GLY A 317 15.85 2.97 10.60
C GLY A 317 16.82 2.17 11.49
N GLU A 318 16.97 0.85 11.30
CA GLU A 318 18.02 0.05 11.98
C GLU A 318 19.42 0.60 11.69
N LYS A 319 19.62 1.01 10.45
CA LYS A 319 20.88 1.60 9.96
C LYS A 319 20.58 2.73 8.96
N PRO A 320 21.53 3.67 8.78
CA PRO A 320 21.38 4.68 7.74
C PRO A 320 21.29 4.05 6.36
N TYR A 321 20.44 4.58 5.50
CA TYR A 321 20.38 4.22 4.07
C TYR A 321 21.49 4.96 3.31
N ASP A 322 22.74 4.52 3.49
CA ASP A 322 23.93 5.15 2.89
C ASP A 322 24.19 4.69 1.45
N THR A 323 23.64 3.55 1.07
CA THR A 323 23.85 2.93 -0.25
C THR A 323 22.51 2.73 -0.94
N LEU A 324 22.39 3.27 -2.15
CA LEU A 324 21.30 2.96 -3.07
C LEU A 324 21.81 1.95 -4.10
N LYS A 325 21.07 0.86 -4.28
CA LYS A 325 21.30 -0.10 -5.37
C LYS A 325 20.26 0.15 -6.46
N MET A 326 20.69 0.18 -7.70
CA MET A 326 19.82 0.37 -8.86
C MET A 326 19.90 -0.87 -9.76
N ARG A 327 18.83 -1.62 -9.81
CA ARG A 327 18.68 -2.70 -10.79
C ARG A 327 18.32 -2.10 -12.14
N VAL A 328 19.17 -2.34 -13.15
CA VAL A 328 19.01 -1.76 -14.49
C VAL A 328 18.67 -2.87 -15.48
N TYR A 329 17.68 -2.64 -16.33
CA TYR A 329 17.27 -3.60 -17.37
C TYR A 329 17.56 -3.05 -18.75
N PRO A 330 17.92 -3.91 -19.74
CA PRO A 330 18.28 -3.47 -21.08
C PRO A 330 17.21 -2.59 -21.72
N GLY A 331 17.63 -1.65 -22.57
CA GLY A 331 16.76 -0.67 -23.23
C GLY A 331 17.13 0.77 -22.86
N ASN A 332 16.41 1.74 -23.40
CA ASN A 332 16.60 3.14 -23.07
C ASN A 332 15.56 3.57 -22.04
N GLY A 333 16.00 4.25 -20.98
CA GLY A 333 15.10 4.67 -19.94
C GLY A 333 15.63 5.83 -19.11
N THR A 334 14.71 6.51 -18.47
CA THR A 334 14.99 7.56 -17.46
C THR A 334 14.17 7.26 -16.23
N TYR A 335 14.77 7.44 -15.06
CA TYR A 335 14.13 7.21 -13.77
C TYR A 335 14.44 8.34 -12.80
N LEU A 336 13.41 8.83 -12.12
CA LEU A 336 13.55 9.83 -11.06
C LEU A 336 13.46 9.16 -9.70
N HIS A 337 14.51 9.27 -8.91
CA HIS A 337 14.54 8.79 -7.53
C HIS A 337 14.46 9.94 -6.56
N TYR A 338 13.56 9.85 -5.59
CA TYR A 338 13.31 10.82 -4.53
C TYR A 338 13.85 10.35 -3.19
N GLN A 339 14.48 11.26 -2.45
CA GLN A 339 15.04 10.96 -1.13
C GLN A 339 14.79 12.12 -0.16
N ASP A 340 14.20 11.83 0.99
CA ASP A 340 14.10 12.73 2.15
C ASP A 340 14.33 11.97 3.46
N ASN A 341 13.99 12.53 4.61
CA ASN A 341 14.17 11.87 5.91
C ASN A 341 13.09 10.82 6.25
N GLY A 342 12.02 10.71 5.45
CA GLY A 342 10.93 9.74 5.65
C GLY A 342 10.04 9.99 6.88
N ALA A 343 10.26 11.06 7.66
CA ALA A 343 9.69 11.19 9.00
C ALA A 343 8.81 12.41 9.22
N ASP A 344 9.17 13.56 8.67
CA ASP A 344 8.50 14.83 8.92
C ASP A 344 8.14 15.59 7.63
N PHE A 345 7.79 16.86 7.75
CA PHE A 345 7.38 17.70 6.62
C PHE A 345 8.47 18.63 6.08
N ALA A 346 9.73 18.47 6.50
CA ALA A 346 10.85 19.33 6.06
C ALA A 346 11.05 19.31 4.53
N TYR A 347 10.59 18.25 3.86
CA TYR A 347 10.60 18.18 2.39
C TYR A 347 9.80 19.32 1.73
N ARG A 348 8.77 19.86 2.40
CA ARG A 348 7.98 21.01 1.91
C ARG A 348 8.81 22.28 1.83
N ASP A 349 9.84 22.38 2.68
CA ASP A 349 10.79 23.49 2.73
C ASP A 349 12.07 23.18 1.94
N GLY A 350 12.04 22.13 1.10
CA GLY A 350 13.12 21.77 0.19
C GLY A 350 14.16 20.79 0.74
N ALA A 351 13.95 20.20 1.93
CA ALA A 351 14.85 19.21 2.51
C ALA A 351 14.68 17.82 1.86
N TYR A 352 14.98 17.71 0.57
CA TYR A 352 14.94 16.47 -0.19
C TYR A 352 15.91 16.50 -1.37
N ASN A 353 16.27 15.32 -1.86
CA ASN A 353 17.05 15.14 -3.09
C ASN A 353 16.17 14.55 -4.19
N VAL A 354 16.51 14.86 -5.45
CA VAL A 354 16.03 14.16 -6.65
C VAL A 354 17.23 13.79 -7.51
N TYR A 355 17.35 12.49 -7.78
CA TYR A 355 18.34 11.93 -8.70
C TYR A 355 17.65 11.53 -9.99
N GLU A 356 18.21 11.92 -11.13
CA GLU A 356 17.80 11.41 -12.45
C GLU A 356 18.82 10.39 -12.92
N PHE A 357 18.34 9.19 -13.16
CA PHE A 357 19.09 8.12 -13.77
C PHE A 357 18.72 8.01 -15.24
N THR A 358 19.71 7.89 -16.12
CA THR A 358 19.50 7.69 -17.56
C THR A 358 20.28 6.46 -18.01
N HIS A 359 19.59 5.52 -18.62
CA HIS A 359 20.15 4.28 -19.15
C HIS A 359 20.02 4.20 -20.66
N GLU A 360 21.01 3.63 -21.35
CA GLU A 360 21.04 3.49 -22.80
C GLU A 360 21.49 2.08 -23.21
N GLY A 361 20.65 1.41 -23.97
CA GLY A 361 20.94 0.12 -24.59
C GLY A 361 21.19 -1.00 -23.58
N ASP A 362 22.28 -1.73 -23.73
CA ASP A 362 22.63 -2.89 -22.90
C ASP A 362 23.73 -2.57 -21.87
N LYS A 363 23.98 -1.30 -21.60
CA LYS A 363 24.94 -0.89 -20.58
C LYS A 363 24.52 -1.44 -19.22
N LYS A 364 25.50 -1.83 -18.40
CA LYS A 364 25.23 -2.32 -17.03
C LYS A 364 25.03 -1.18 -16.02
N GLU A 365 25.41 0.03 -16.38
CA GLU A 365 25.37 1.19 -15.51
C GLU A 365 24.55 2.30 -16.15
N ALA A 366 23.79 3.04 -15.33
CA ALA A 366 23.11 4.24 -15.74
C ALA A 366 23.97 5.48 -15.39
N SER A 367 23.82 6.55 -16.15
CA SER A 367 24.34 7.85 -15.74
C SER A 367 23.42 8.44 -14.65
N VAL A 368 24.01 9.19 -13.71
CA VAL A 368 23.28 9.80 -12.58
C VAL A 368 23.51 11.31 -12.58
N GLN A 369 22.43 12.07 -12.55
CA GLN A 369 22.45 13.51 -12.39
C GLN A 369 21.63 13.92 -11.16
N MET A 370 22.20 14.75 -10.29
CA MET A 370 21.45 15.37 -9.21
C MET A 370 20.61 16.53 -9.76
N LYS A 371 19.29 16.37 -9.75
CA LYS A 371 18.35 17.42 -10.21
C LYS A 371 17.98 18.39 -9.09
N LYS A 372 17.94 17.91 -7.86
CA LYS A 372 17.68 18.69 -6.65
C LYS A 372 18.53 18.16 -5.51
N GLU A 373 19.19 19.06 -4.82
CA GLU A 373 19.98 18.79 -3.63
C GLU A 373 19.41 19.59 -2.45
N GLY A 374 19.03 18.90 -1.38
CA GLY A 374 18.47 19.52 -0.17
C GLY A 374 18.50 18.59 1.04
N TYR A 375 19.07 17.39 0.88
CA TYR A 375 19.18 16.39 1.92
C TYR A 375 20.53 15.66 1.86
N THR A 376 20.85 14.86 2.87
CA THR A 376 22.09 14.06 2.89
C THR A 376 22.12 13.10 1.71
N LYS A 377 23.21 13.12 0.93
CA LYS A 377 23.38 12.25 -0.24
C LYS A 377 23.71 10.83 0.17
N TYR A 378 23.39 9.87 -0.71
CA TYR A 378 23.94 8.53 -0.63
C TYR A 378 25.48 8.59 -0.70
N LYS A 379 26.14 7.75 0.11
CA LYS A 379 27.59 7.56 0.03
C LYS A 379 27.97 6.73 -1.21
N ASN A 380 27.12 5.77 -1.55
CA ASN A 380 27.33 4.88 -2.70
C ASN A 380 26.04 4.75 -3.52
N ILE A 381 26.21 4.67 -4.83
CA ILE A 381 25.17 4.24 -5.77
C ILE A 381 25.77 3.08 -6.57
N LEU A 382 25.15 1.90 -6.46
CA LEU A 382 25.62 0.68 -7.09
C LEU A 382 24.61 0.24 -8.17
N PHE A 383 25.12 -0.28 -9.28
CA PHE A 383 24.28 -0.80 -10.37
C PHE A 383 24.33 -2.32 -10.39
N GLU A 384 23.15 -2.96 -10.54
CA GLU A 384 22.95 -4.41 -10.57
C GLU A 384 22.25 -4.88 -11.86
#